data_9929c9c2f070a1737258902aa216019e
#
_entry.id   9929c9c2f070a1737258902aa216019e
#
_cell.length_a   1.000
_cell.length_b   1.000
_cell.length_c   1.000
_cell.angle_alpha   90.00
_cell.angle_beta   90.00
_cell.angle_gamma   90.00
#
_symmetry.space_group_name_H-M   'P 1'
#
loop_
_entity.id
_entity.type
_entity.pdbx_description
1 polymer ?
#
loop_
_entity_poly.entity_id
_entity_poly.type
_entity_poly.pdbx_seq_one_letter_code
_entity_poly.pdbx_strand_id
1 'polypeptide(L)'
;MIEPIVLAAMQRVWTEREHVPDKRHRDIHQRLTECYEHFGDDVLTQREREITQLLLRGHSTKSVARRLEIAPGTVMVHKRNLFSKLGVTSQLELFSSFIEELSKA
;
A
#
# COMPACT_ATOMS: atom_id res chain seq x y z
N MET A 1 -10.54 36.82 -10.21
CA MET A 1 -11.31 35.66 -9.77
C MET A 1 -11.10 34.45 -10.65
N ILE A 2 -9.85 34.13 -10.83
CA ILE A 2 -9.45 32.95 -11.64
C ILE A 2 -9.52 31.70 -10.79
N GLU A 3 -9.29 31.82 -9.48
CA GLU A 3 -9.21 30.68 -8.56
C GLU A 3 -10.46 29.78 -8.52
N PRO A 4 -11.68 30.31 -8.40
CA PRO A 4 -12.86 29.43 -8.40
C PRO A 4 -13.04 28.65 -9.70
N ILE A 5 -12.67 29.25 -10.80
CA ILE A 5 -12.78 28.60 -12.11
C ILE A 5 -11.76 27.49 -12.23
N VAL A 6 -10.54 27.72 -11.76
CA VAL A 6 -9.48 26.72 -11.76
C VAL A 6 -9.85 25.54 -10.87
N LEU A 7 -10.37 25.81 -9.68
CA LEU A 7 -10.82 24.77 -8.77
C LEU A 7 -11.94 23.95 -9.36
N ALA A 8 -12.90 24.61 -10.00
CA ALA A 8 -14.01 23.92 -10.64
C ALA A 8 -13.51 23.00 -11.78
N ALA A 9 -12.55 23.49 -12.54
CA ALA A 9 -11.96 22.70 -13.63
C ALA A 9 -11.22 21.48 -13.09
N MET A 10 -10.47 21.66 -12.01
CA MET A 10 -9.75 20.56 -11.38
C MET A 10 -10.70 19.52 -10.79
N GLN A 11 -11.76 19.97 -10.12
CA GLN A 11 -12.79 19.09 -9.60
C GLN A 11 -13.49 18.31 -10.69
N ARG A 12 -13.74 18.97 -11.81
CA ARG A 12 -14.37 18.32 -12.95
C ARG A 12 -13.48 17.22 -13.54
N VAL A 13 -12.17 17.46 -13.62
CA VAL A 13 -11.22 16.46 -14.09
C VAL A 13 -11.21 15.25 -13.16
N TRP A 14 -11.20 15.47 -11.85
CA TRP A 14 -11.27 14.40 -10.88
C TRP A 14 -12.55 13.60 -11.00
N THR A 15 -13.68 14.29 -11.14
CA THR A 15 -14.99 13.65 -11.27
C THR A 15 -15.05 12.79 -12.52
N GLU A 16 -14.50 13.30 -13.62
CA GLU A 16 -14.46 12.55 -14.86
C GLU A 16 -13.64 11.28 -14.74
N ARG A 17 -12.50 11.35 -14.05
CA ARG A 17 -11.69 10.16 -13.80
C ARG A 17 -12.41 9.12 -12.96
N GLU A 18 -13.17 9.56 -11.98
CA GLU A 18 -13.93 8.66 -11.13
C GLU A 18 -15.12 8.04 -11.87
N HIS A 19 -15.74 8.80 -12.77
CA HIS A 19 -16.96 8.36 -13.44
C HIS A 19 -16.70 7.62 -14.75
N VAL A 20 -15.57 7.85 -15.40
CA VAL A 20 -15.25 7.13 -16.62
C VAL A 20 -14.68 5.78 -16.26
N PRO A 21 -15.40 4.68 -16.56
CA PRO A 21 -14.87 3.34 -16.29
C PRO A 21 -13.82 3.01 -17.34
N ASP A 22 -12.61 3.50 -17.11
CA ASP A 22 -11.48 3.12 -17.92
C ASP A 22 -11.07 1.70 -17.55
N LYS A 23 -11.15 0.82 -18.49
CA LYS A 23 -10.78 -0.57 -18.29
C LYS A 23 -9.34 -0.71 -17.81
N ARG A 24 -8.43 0.13 -18.30
CA ARG A 24 -7.04 0.16 -17.85
C ARG A 24 -6.94 0.52 -16.38
N HIS A 25 -7.73 1.51 -15.97
CA HIS A 25 -7.71 1.98 -14.59
C HIS A 25 -8.19 0.90 -13.63
N ARG A 26 -9.23 0.17 -14.00
CA ARG A 26 -9.72 -0.96 -13.22
C ARG A 26 -8.68 -2.06 -13.16
N ASP A 27 -8.04 -2.39 -14.26
CA ASP A 27 -7.03 -3.44 -14.32
C ASP A 27 -5.84 -3.10 -13.43
N ILE A 28 -5.39 -1.84 -13.45
CA ILE A 28 -4.30 -1.37 -12.59
C ILE A 28 -4.71 -1.43 -11.12
N HIS A 29 -5.90 -0.96 -10.81
CA HIS A 29 -6.41 -0.98 -9.44
C HIS A 29 -6.56 -2.40 -8.92
N GLN A 30 -7.11 -3.30 -9.73
CA GLN A 30 -7.26 -4.71 -9.38
C GLN A 30 -5.91 -5.37 -9.18
N ARG A 31 -4.95 -5.08 -10.04
CA ARG A 31 -3.59 -5.59 -9.94
C ARG A 31 -2.92 -5.15 -8.64
N LEU A 32 -3.07 -3.86 -8.30
CA LEU A 32 -2.54 -3.32 -7.06
C LEU A 32 -3.15 -4.02 -5.85
N THR A 33 -4.46 -4.23 -5.85
CA THR A 33 -5.16 -4.91 -4.78
C THR A 33 -4.65 -6.33 -4.62
N GLU A 34 -4.52 -7.06 -5.72
CA GLU A 34 -4.02 -8.43 -5.70
C GLU A 34 -2.58 -8.48 -5.18
N CYS A 35 -1.73 -7.55 -5.61
CA CYS A 35 -0.35 -7.49 -5.14
C CYS A 35 -0.28 -7.19 -3.65
N TYR A 36 -1.11 -6.28 -3.15
CA TYR A 36 -1.18 -6.00 -1.72
C TYR A 36 -1.60 -7.22 -0.91
N GLU A 37 -2.57 -7.97 -1.42
CA GLU A 37 -3.11 -9.13 -0.71
C GLU A 37 -2.16 -10.31 -0.72
N HIS A 38 -1.42 -10.48 -1.80
CA HIS A 38 -0.59 -11.68 -1.98
C HIS A 38 0.90 -11.43 -1.80
N PHE A 39 1.32 -10.18 -1.60
CA PHE A 39 2.73 -9.88 -1.42
C PHE A 39 3.27 -10.59 -0.17
N GLY A 40 4.28 -11.42 -0.38
CA GLY A 40 4.89 -12.19 0.69
C GLY A 40 4.08 -13.39 1.17
N ASP A 41 3.06 -13.79 0.43
CA ASP A 41 2.12 -14.84 0.80
C ASP A 41 2.82 -16.15 1.16
N ASP A 42 3.91 -16.48 0.46
CA ASP A 42 4.63 -17.74 0.64
C ASP A 42 5.47 -17.79 1.91
N VAL A 43 5.88 -16.65 2.46
CA VAL A 43 6.85 -16.61 3.54
C VAL A 43 6.35 -15.92 4.81
N LEU A 44 5.33 -15.09 4.71
CA LEU A 44 4.84 -14.30 5.85
C LEU A 44 3.67 -14.96 6.54
N THR A 45 3.63 -14.81 7.87
CA THR A 45 2.43 -15.18 8.63
C THR A 45 1.30 -14.22 8.29
N GLN A 46 0.08 -14.56 8.68
CA GLN A 46 -1.07 -13.69 8.43
C GLN A 46 -0.88 -12.31 9.07
N ARG A 47 -0.41 -12.25 10.30
CA ARG A 47 -0.17 -10.98 10.99
C ARG A 47 0.92 -10.18 10.30
N GLU A 48 1.98 -10.83 9.87
CA GLU A 48 3.06 -10.17 9.14
C GLU A 48 2.57 -9.61 7.81
N ARG A 49 1.70 -10.32 7.12
CA ARG A 49 1.09 -9.83 5.88
C ARG A 49 0.22 -8.61 6.13
N GLU A 50 -0.59 -8.62 7.17
CA GLU A 50 -1.42 -7.48 7.55
C GLU A 50 -0.58 -6.23 7.80
N ILE A 51 0.51 -6.40 8.52
CA ILE A 51 1.42 -5.29 8.82
C ILE A 51 2.10 -4.81 7.55
N THR A 52 2.56 -5.73 6.69
CA THR A 52 3.18 -5.38 5.42
C THR A 52 2.24 -4.56 4.54
N GLN A 53 0.99 -4.97 4.44
CA GLN A 53 0.00 -4.23 3.66
C GLN A 53 -0.18 -2.80 4.17
N LEU A 54 -0.24 -2.64 5.48
CA LEU A 54 -0.38 -1.32 6.08
C LEU A 54 0.86 -0.45 5.86
N LEU A 55 2.05 -1.04 5.97
CA LEU A 55 3.30 -0.33 5.71
C LEU A 55 3.37 0.12 4.25
N LEU A 56 2.97 -0.74 3.32
CA LEU A 56 2.96 -0.41 1.90
C LEU A 56 1.97 0.70 1.56
N ARG A 57 0.91 0.82 2.34
CA ARG A 57 -0.06 1.91 2.20
C ARG A 57 0.40 3.20 2.87
N GLY A 58 1.57 3.20 3.48
CA GLY A 58 2.15 4.40 4.08
C GLY A 58 1.89 4.59 5.56
N HIS A 59 1.37 3.60 6.25
CA HIS A 59 1.15 3.70 7.68
C HIS A 59 2.46 3.62 8.46
N SER A 60 2.58 4.45 9.50
CA SER A 60 3.70 4.38 10.43
C SER A 60 3.52 3.22 11.40
N THR A 61 4.57 2.90 12.15
CA THR A 61 4.51 1.88 13.20
C THR A 61 3.39 2.17 14.19
N LYS A 62 3.23 3.43 14.59
CA LYS A 62 2.17 3.83 15.51
C LYS A 62 0.78 3.66 14.90
N SER A 63 0.65 4.01 13.64
CA SER A 63 -0.62 3.86 12.92
C SER A 63 -1.00 2.40 12.77
N VAL A 64 -0.04 1.55 12.43
CA VAL A 64 -0.25 0.10 12.34
C VAL A 64 -0.70 -0.46 13.69
N ALA A 65 -0.01 -0.08 14.76
CA ALA A 65 -0.34 -0.53 16.11
C ALA A 65 -1.78 -0.17 16.47
N ARG A 66 -2.17 1.05 16.16
CA ARG A 66 -3.51 1.54 16.45
C ARG A 66 -4.57 0.78 15.66
N ARG A 67 -4.32 0.55 14.38
CA ARG A 67 -5.27 -0.16 13.52
C ARG A 67 -5.45 -1.62 13.92
N LEU A 68 -4.38 -2.26 14.34
CA LEU A 68 -4.42 -3.67 14.72
C LEU A 68 -4.68 -3.88 16.21
N GLU A 69 -4.78 -2.79 16.96
CA GLU A 69 -5.02 -2.83 18.41
C GLU A 69 -3.97 -3.63 19.16
N ILE A 70 -2.71 -3.42 18.81
CA ILE A 70 -1.57 -4.05 19.47
C ILE A 70 -0.55 -2.98 19.87
N ALA A 71 0.39 -3.34 20.75
CA ALA A 71 1.41 -2.41 21.20
C ALA A 71 2.40 -2.10 20.06
N PRO A 72 2.91 -0.85 19.99
CA PRO A 72 3.92 -0.50 18.98
C PRO A 72 5.16 -1.39 19.04
N GLY A 73 5.57 -1.83 20.23
CA GLY A 73 6.69 -2.78 20.38
C GLY A 73 6.42 -4.10 19.71
N THR A 74 5.19 -4.56 19.76
CA THR A 74 4.78 -5.80 19.09
C THR A 74 4.85 -5.63 17.56
N VAL A 75 4.43 -4.48 17.06
CA VAL A 75 4.56 -4.18 15.62
C VAL A 75 6.02 -4.21 15.20
N MET A 76 6.91 -3.66 16.02
CA MET A 76 8.34 -3.63 15.71
C MET A 76 8.93 -5.05 15.63
N VAL A 77 8.49 -5.95 16.49
CA VAL A 77 8.94 -7.35 16.46
C VAL A 77 8.47 -8.00 15.15
N HIS A 78 7.21 -7.85 14.80
CA HIS A 78 6.66 -8.37 13.55
C HIS A 78 7.36 -7.76 12.33
N LYS A 79 7.62 -6.46 12.40
CA LYS A 79 8.32 -5.73 11.32
C LYS A 79 9.72 -6.29 11.10
N ARG A 80 10.46 -6.53 12.19
CA ARG A 80 11.79 -7.14 12.12
C ARG A 80 11.73 -8.49 11.44
N ASN A 81 10.77 -9.31 11.84
CA ASN A 81 10.62 -10.66 11.32
C ASN A 81 10.24 -10.64 9.84
N LEU A 82 9.29 -9.80 9.44
CA LEU A 82 8.89 -9.74 8.05
C LEU A 82 10.01 -9.17 7.16
N PHE A 83 10.75 -8.19 7.65
CA PHE A 83 11.90 -7.66 6.92
C PHE A 83 12.96 -8.74 6.70
N SER A 84 13.25 -9.52 7.73
CA SER A 84 14.20 -10.63 7.63
C SER A 84 13.73 -11.67 6.61
N LYS A 85 12.46 -12.03 6.65
CA LYS A 85 11.89 -13.03 5.72
C LYS A 85 11.90 -12.56 4.27
N LEU A 86 11.65 -11.26 4.06
CA LEU A 86 11.63 -10.68 2.72
C LEU A 86 13.03 -10.27 2.23
N GLY A 87 14.02 -10.34 3.09
CA GLY A 87 15.40 -9.96 2.72
C GLY A 87 15.57 -8.47 2.51
N VAL A 88 14.79 -7.64 3.21
CA VAL A 88 14.89 -6.19 3.13
C VAL A 88 15.36 -5.63 4.46
N THR A 89 16.02 -4.47 4.44
CA THR A 89 16.58 -3.84 5.63
C THR A 89 15.91 -2.51 5.97
N SER A 90 15.10 -1.98 5.08
CA SER A 90 14.44 -0.69 5.29
C SER A 90 13.06 -0.70 4.64
N GLN A 91 12.26 0.27 5.03
CA GLN A 91 10.93 0.45 4.43
C GLN A 91 11.02 0.81 2.95
N LEU A 92 12.07 1.54 2.57
CA LEU A 92 12.31 1.86 1.17
C LEU A 92 12.58 0.60 0.35
N GLU A 93 13.39 -0.31 0.88
CA GLU A 93 13.65 -1.59 0.23
C GLU A 93 12.37 -2.44 0.13
N LEU A 94 11.52 -2.35 1.15
CA LEU A 94 10.23 -3.03 1.13
C LEU A 94 9.38 -2.53 -0.04
N PHE A 95 9.29 -1.21 -0.20
CA PHE A 95 8.59 -0.62 -1.34
C PHE A 95 9.19 -1.04 -2.67
N SER A 96 10.50 -1.02 -2.77
CA SER A 96 11.20 -1.42 -4.01
C SER A 96 10.89 -2.87 -4.37
N SER A 97 10.89 -3.75 -3.37
CA SER A 97 10.56 -5.15 -3.56
C SER A 97 9.11 -5.34 -4.03
N PHE A 98 8.19 -4.56 -3.46
CA PHE A 98 6.80 -4.58 -3.87
C PHE A 98 6.62 -4.11 -5.31
N ILE A 99 7.31 -3.03 -5.69
CA ILE A 99 7.25 -2.50 -7.05
C ILE A 99 7.81 -3.51 -8.06
N GLU A 100 8.88 -4.21 -7.71
CA GLU A 100 9.41 -5.26 -8.56
C GLU A 100 8.39 -6.37 -8.78
N GLU A 101 7.74 -6.79 -7.73
CA GLU A 101 6.71 -7.83 -7.81
C GLU A 101 5.54 -7.37 -8.66
N LEU A 102 5.12 -6.12 -8.50
CA LEU A 102 4.06 -5.52 -9.28
C LEU A 102 4.43 -5.47 -10.77
N SER A 103 5.68 -5.18 -11.08
CA SER A 103 6.17 -5.10 -12.45
C SER A 103 6.18 -6.46 -13.16
N LYS A 104 6.38 -7.52 -12.40
CA LYS A 104 6.35 -8.89 -12.94
C LYS A 104 4.94 -9.37 -13.23
N ALA A 105 3.98 -8.82 -12.53
CA ALA A 105 2.59 -9.15 -12.75
C ALA A 105 2.04 -8.42 -13.97
#